data_f13e3343af61f36010cc2cc828040ba5
#
_entry.id   f13e3343af61f36010cc2cc828040ba5
#
_cell.length_a   1.000
_cell.length_b   1.000
_cell.length_c   1.000
_cell.angle_alpha   90.00
_cell.angle_beta   90.00
_cell.angle_gamma   90.00
#
_symmetry.space_group_name_H-M   'P 1'
#
loop_
_entity.id
_entity.type
_entity.pdbx_description
1 polymer ?
#
loop_
_entity_poly.entity_id
_entity_poly.type
_entity_poly.pdbx_seq_one_letter_code
_entity_poly.pdbx_strand_id
1 'polypeptide(L)'
;MKKYIRSERANLFEPNVYIGMVVKLSGSPETEDIRRAVEEAYRANEATMSKIVLAPNGDAWYEKMERTGCAFAPTPLPWQEILRQSQQQPFALAQGELVRIFLSEEDGQKVLTIHAHHLVGDGKSILVLLQDIVSSLAHQRLRYKPLLSVDREFLQKRSRLYFGTAAYIQGVNRKWKKAGTAFTWENYASVHQRYWSRNVSDITYETFDLDTVKAQCPQGVTLNSFLIAKLLRDHPDCKVVGIPVSIREDDGMSNQVSGIAVKYGYDSNCSFEANARQLHKAIGRKLGSKRMKYFILSFMERLCPSLIDGVLLQTHGCCHNPLAEKMAQVMGYLGDGGRDLGVTNLGQIDIPGGRIQDILFIPPKVSYTKKVVGISSFNGKLTVCHHNMFQK
;
A
#
# COMPACT_ATOMS: atom_id res chain seq x y z
N MET A 1 -7.86 14.37 19.35
CA MET A 1 -7.68 12.98 19.83
C MET A 1 -6.45 12.41 19.13
N LYS A 2 -5.50 11.79 19.85
CA LYS A 2 -4.32 11.15 19.22
C LYS A 2 -4.73 9.78 18.69
N LYS A 3 -4.40 9.48 17.42
CA LYS A 3 -4.60 8.17 16.80
C LYS A 3 -3.25 7.51 16.61
N TYR A 4 -2.94 6.51 17.43
CA TYR A 4 -1.62 5.86 17.43
C TYR A 4 -1.40 5.00 16.19
N ILE A 5 -0.20 5.08 15.65
CA ILE A 5 0.27 4.26 14.55
C ILE A 5 0.81 2.94 15.13
N ARG A 6 0.04 1.85 14.99
CA ARG A 6 0.34 0.53 15.56
C ARG A 6 0.38 -0.57 14.51
N SER A 7 -0.77 -1.03 14.05
CA SER A 7 -0.85 -2.12 13.06
C SER A 7 -0.18 -1.79 11.73
N GLU A 8 -0.09 -0.53 11.39
CA GLU A 8 0.52 0.02 10.18
C GLU A 8 1.92 0.63 10.41
N ARG A 9 2.53 0.36 11.58
CA ARG A 9 3.84 0.96 11.95
C ARG A 9 4.94 0.68 10.94
N ALA A 10 4.92 -0.47 10.28
CA ALA A 10 5.90 -0.80 9.25
C ALA A 10 5.95 0.21 8.10
N ASN A 11 4.85 0.94 7.85
CA ASN A 11 4.83 1.94 6.80
C ASN A 11 5.63 3.20 7.15
N LEU A 12 6.00 3.44 8.41
CA LEU A 12 6.67 4.68 8.80
C LEU A 12 8.12 4.75 8.31
N PHE A 13 8.89 3.67 8.48
CA PHE A 13 10.31 3.63 8.10
C PHE A 13 10.59 2.78 6.85
N GLU A 14 9.56 2.25 6.19
CA GLU A 14 9.72 1.56 4.92
C GLU A 14 9.98 2.57 3.80
N PRO A 15 11.13 2.56 3.13
CA PRO A 15 11.54 3.63 2.21
C PRO A 15 10.82 3.60 0.86
N ASN A 16 10.13 2.51 0.51
CA ASN A 16 9.39 2.37 -0.74
C ASN A 16 7.93 1.91 -0.51
N VAL A 17 7.25 2.56 0.41
CA VAL A 17 5.88 2.27 0.80
C VAL A 17 4.89 3.25 0.17
N TYR A 18 5.09 3.56 -1.12
CA TYR A 18 4.30 4.55 -1.83
C TYR A 18 3.26 3.90 -2.73
N ILE A 19 2.09 4.51 -2.78
CA ILE A 19 1.01 4.16 -3.68
C ILE A 19 0.99 5.20 -4.79
N GLY A 20 1.07 4.75 -6.04
CA GLY A 20 0.88 5.60 -7.21
C GLY A 20 -0.51 5.41 -7.82
N MET A 21 -1.08 6.50 -8.33
CA MET A 21 -2.26 6.44 -9.18
C MET A 21 -2.16 7.50 -10.26
N VAL A 22 -2.22 7.06 -11.51
CA VAL A 22 -2.19 7.95 -12.68
C VAL A 22 -3.57 7.96 -13.31
N VAL A 23 -4.14 9.14 -13.48
CA VAL A 23 -5.53 9.33 -13.88
C VAL A 23 -5.59 10.26 -15.08
N LYS A 24 -6.07 9.77 -16.21
CA LYS A 24 -6.38 10.60 -17.38
C LYS A 24 -7.77 11.21 -17.22
N LEU A 25 -7.84 12.53 -17.24
CA LEU A 25 -9.11 13.25 -17.09
C LEU A 25 -9.85 13.35 -18.43
N SER A 26 -11.16 13.24 -18.39
CA SER A 26 -12.04 13.54 -19.54
C SER A 26 -12.42 15.00 -19.55
N GLY A 27 -12.51 15.58 -20.72
CA GLY A 27 -12.71 17.01 -20.91
C GLY A 27 -11.47 17.78 -20.44
N SER A 28 -11.25 18.98 -20.67
CA SER A 28 -10.05 19.72 -20.26
C SER A 28 -10.42 20.73 -19.16
N PRO A 29 -10.67 20.28 -17.90
CA PRO A 29 -10.98 21.18 -16.81
C PRO A 29 -9.81 22.15 -16.59
N GLU A 30 -10.11 23.40 -16.20
CA GLU A 30 -9.08 24.39 -15.94
C GLU A 30 -8.17 23.95 -14.77
N THR A 31 -6.89 24.30 -14.85
CA THR A 31 -5.89 23.94 -13.83
C THR A 31 -6.30 24.42 -12.44
N GLU A 32 -6.91 25.61 -12.37
CA GLU A 32 -7.36 26.20 -11.11
C GLU A 32 -8.60 25.50 -10.53
N ASP A 33 -9.50 24.99 -11.37
CA ASP A 33 -10.61 24.17 -10.92
C ASP A 33 -10.12 22.83 -10.34
N ILE A 34 -9.12 22.23 -10.97
CA ILE A 34 -8.49 21.00 -10.45
C ILE A 34 -7.80 21.29 -9.10
N ARG A 35 -7.05 22.40 -8.99
CA ARG A 35 -6.41 22.82 -7.73
C ARG A 35 -7.43 22.94 -6.61
N ARG A 36 -8.51 23.70 -6.86
CA ARG A 36 -9.59 23.87 -5.88
C ARG A 36 -10.22 22.54 -5.48
N ALA A 37 -10.50 21.67 -6.45
CA ALA A 37 -11.09 20.36 -6.18
C ALA A 37 -10.16 19.48 -5.34
N VAL A 38 -8.86 19.48 -5.59
CA VAL A 38 -7.86 18.80 -4.77
C VAL A 38 -7.86 19.34 -3.33
N GLU A 39 -7.86 20.65 -3.15
CA GLU A 39 -7.89 21.25 -1.81
C GLU A 39 -9.17 20.92 -1.04
N GLU A 40 -10.32 20.92 -1.70
CA GLU A 40 -11.60 20.55 -1.09
C GLU A 40 -11.60 19.06 -0.69
N ALA A 41 -11.10 18.17 -1.55
CA ALA A 41 -10.95 16.75 -1.26
C ALA A 41 -10.01 16.51 -0.07
N TYR A 42 -8.90 17.25 0.03
CA TYR A 42 -8.02 17.18 1.21
C TYR A 42 -8.74 17.58 2.50
N ARG A 43 -9.47 18.70 2.50
CA ARG A 43 -10.22 19.17 3.69
C ARG A 43 -11.33 18.20 4.10
N ALA A 44 -11.90 17.46 3.15
CA ALA A 44 -12.94 16.46 3.41
C ALA A 44 -12.40 15.19 4.09
N ASN A 45 -11.10 14.93 4.04
CA ASN A 45 -10.49 13.71 4.55
C ASN A 45 -9.51 13.99 5.70
N GLU A 46 -9.80 13.50 6.91
CA GLU A 46 -8.93 13.72 8.07
C GLU A 46 -7.51 13.15 7.87
N ALA A 47 -7.36 12.08 7.09
CA ALA A 47 -6.06 11.47 6.81
C ALA A 47 -5.11 12.45 6.10
N THR A 48 -5.59 13.15 5.06
CA THR A 48 -4.82 14.16 4.33
C THR A 48 -4.64 15.47 5.12
N MET A 49 -5.44 15.69 6.15
CA MET A 49 -5.35 16.82 7.08
C MET A 49 -4.56 16.47 8.35
N SER A 50 -3.76 15.41 8.32
CA SER A 50 -2.98 14.96 9.48
C SER A 50 -1.48 15.03 9.21
N LYS A 51 -0.71 15.33 10.24
CA LYS A 51 0.75 15.13 10.28
C LYS A 51 1.10 13.94 11.16
N ILE A 52 2.30 13.42 10.99
CA ILE A 52 2.83 12.35 11.84
C ILE A 52 3.71 12.97 12.92
N VAL A 53 3.40 12.65 14.16
CA VAL A 53 4.23 13.04 15.30
C VAL A 53 4.99 11.80 15.79
N LEU A 54 6.31 11.91 15.86
CA LEU A 54 7.21 10.87 16.36
C LEU A 54 7.82 11.37 17.67
N ALA A 55 7.54 10.65 18.77
CA ALA A 55 8.06 11.01 20.09
C ALA A 55 9.46 10.43 20.34
N PRO A 56 10.23 11.02 21.27
CA PRO A 56 11.56 10.51 21.62
C PRO A 56 11.58 9.06 22.15
N ASN A 57 10.46 8.58 22.74
CA ASN A 57 10.32 7.20 23.19
C ASN A 57 9.97 6.20 22.07
N GLY A 58 9.87 6.68 20.82
CA GLY A 58 9.53 5.90 19.64
C GLY A 58 8.03 5.71 19.41
N ASP A 59 7.13 6.29 20.22
CA ASP A 59 5.71 6.31 19.89
C ASP A 59 5.43 7.26 18.73
N ALA A 60 4.45 6.92 17.88
CA ALA A 60 4.00 7.81 16.82
C ALA A 60 2.48 7.81 16.69
N TRP A 61 1.95 8.95 16.24
CA TRP A 61 0.51 9.14 16.06
C TRP A 61 0.21 10.17 14.99
N TYR A 62 -1.01 10.11 14.47
CA TYR A 62 -1.59 11.17 13.65
C TYR A 62 -2.06 12.32 14.53
N GLU A 63 -1.74 13.53 14.11
CA GLU A 63 -2.20 14.77 14.71
C GLU A 63 -2.87 15.63 13.64
N LYS A 64 -4.16 15.97 13.84
CA LYS A 64 -4.92 16.79 12.90
C LYS A 64 -4.32 18.18 12.82
N MET A 65 -4.23 18.71 11.58
CA MET A 65 -3.78 20.07 11.30
C MET A 65 -4.98 20.98 10.99
N GLU A 66 -4.82 22.27 11.25
CA GLU A 66 -5.81 23.30 10.89
C GLU A 66 -5.70 23.69 9.41
N ARG A 67 -4.49 23.62 8.86
CA ARG A 67 -4.21 23.96 7.46
C ARG A 67 -3.82 22.70 6.69
N THR A 68 -4.23 22.65 5.42
CA THR A 68 -3.84 21.55 4.54
C THR A 68 -2.35 21.63 4.18
N GLY A 69 -1.67 20.50 4.23
CA GLY A 69 -0.34 20.29 3.65
C GLY A 69 -0.42 19.89 2.17
N CYS A 70 -1.46 20.32 1.44
CA CYS A 70 -1.69 19.92 0.06
C CYS A 70 -0.52 20.29 -0.85
N ALA A 71 0.16 19.28 -1.37
CA ALA A 71 1.20 19.41 -2.38
C ALA A 71 0.60 19.16 -3.77
N PHE A 72 0.04 20.21 -4.38
CA PHE A 72 -0.43 20.20 -5.77
C PHE A 72 0.53 21.01 -6.64
N ALA A 73 1.07 20.40 -7.69
CA ALA A 73 2.04 21.02 -8.58
C ALA A 73 1.75 20.72 -10.05
N PRO A 74 1.43 21.74 -10.88
CA PRO A 74 1.51 21.61 -12.33
C PRO A 74 2.95 21.38 -12.78
N THR A 75 3.16 20.50 -13.76
CA THR A 75 4.49 20.15 -14.28
C THR A 75 4.42 19.73 -15.74
N PRO A 76 5.44 20.03 -16.56
CA PRO A 76 5.52 19.54 -17.93
C PRO A 76 6.05 18.09 -18.05
N LEU A 77 6.42 17.46 -16.94
CA LEU A 77 7.00 16.12 -16.95
C LEU A 77 5.92 15.05 -17.13
N PRO A 78 6.22 13.94 -17.85
CA PRO A 78 5.32 12.79 -17.92
C PRO A 78 5.27 12.07 -16.58
N TRP A 79 4.20 11.33 -16.33
CA TRP A 79 3.94 10.70 -15.02
C TRP A 79 5.07 9.77 -14.55
N GLN A 80 5.76 9.06 -15.45
CA GLN A 80 6.88 8.19 -15.10
C GLN A 80 8.02 8.98 -14.47
N GLU A 81 8.36 10.11 -15.07
CA GLU A 81 9.42 10.99 -14.58
C GLU A 81 9.01 11.69 -13.28
N ILE A 82 7.74 12.09 -13.17
CA ILE A 82 7.17 12.64 -11.92
C ILE A 82 7.38 11.65 -10.78
N LEU A 83 6.98 10.40 -10.94
CA LEU A 83 7.13 9.38 -9.91
C LEU A 83 8.60 9.10 -9.60
N ARG A 84 9.44 9.00 -10.65
CA ARG A 84 10.88 8.77 -10.50
C ARG A 84 11.54 9.86 -9.66
N GLN A 85 11.20 11.13 -9.89
CA GLN A 85 11.74 12.26 -9.11
C GLN A 85 11.13 12.32 -7.70
N SER A 86 9.82 12.14 -7.60
CA SER A 86 9.11 12.21 -6.32
C SER A 86 9.55 11.11 -5.34
N GLN A 87 9.88 9.92 -5.83
CA GLN A 87 10.41 8.81 -5.02
C GLN A 87 11.80 9.10 -4.42
N GLN A 88 12.60 9.96 -5.05
CA GLN A 88 13.92 10.34 -4.54
C GLN A 88 13.86 11.25 -3.31
N GLN A 89 12.71 11.82 -3.02
CA GLN A 89 12.52 12.77 -1.92
C GLN A 89 11.65 12.15 -0.83
N PRO A 90 12.12 12.07 0.43
CA PRO A 90 11.28 11.60 1.53
C PRO A 90 10.06 12.52 1.69
N PHE A 91 8.93 11.94 2.08
CA PHE A 91 7.77 12.73 2.44
C PHE A 91 8.02 13.52 3.73
N ALA A 92 7.61 14.77 3.76
CA ALA A 92 7.70 15.63 4.94
C ALA A 92 6.56 15.33 5.93
N LEU A 93 6.53 14.07 6.45
CA LEU A 93 5.45 13.51 7.27
C LEU A 93 5.17 14.36 8.52
N ALA A 94 6.22 14.92 9.13
CA ALA A 94 6.10 15.79 10.31
C ALA A 94 5.43 17.14 9.98
N GLN A 95 5.41 17.55 8.73
CA GLN A 95 4.74 18.75 8.22
C GLN A 95 3.38 18.44 7.59
N GLY A 96 2.96 17.15 7.57
CA GLY A 96 1.68 16.73 7.04
C GLY A 96 1.65 16.47 5.53
N GLU A 97 2.82 16.37 4.90
CA GLU A 97 2.89 15.93 3.52
C GLU A 97 2.75 14.40 3.46
N LEU A 98 1.54 13.92 3.25
CA LEU A 98 1.23 12.50 3.10
C LEU A 98 0.86 12.11 1.66
N VAL A 99 0.50 13.09 0.83
CA VAL A 99 0.16 12.91 -0.57
C VAL A 99 0.74 14.06 -1.39
N ARG A 100 1.31 13.74 -2.54
CA ARG A 100 1.72 14.68 -3.59
C ARG A 100 0.83 14.46 -4.80
N ILE A 101 0.27 15.52 -5.36
CA ILE A 101 -0.54 15.45 -6.57
C ILE A 101 0.09 16.37 -7.62
N PHE A 102 0.37 15.79 -8.77
CA PHE A 102 0.94 16.50 -9.91
C PHE A 102 -0.08 16.55 -11.04
N LEU A 103 -0.10 17.65 -11.76
CA LEU A 103 -0.88 17.80 -12.96
C LEU A 103 0.06 17.99 -14.15
N SER A 104 0.04 17.06 -15.07
CA SER A 104 0.72 17.16 -16.36
C SER A 104 -0.27 17.16 -17.53
N GLU A 105 0.26 17.35 -18.71
CA GLU A 105 -0.49 17.19 -19.96
C GLU A 105 0.25 16.20 -20.85
N GLU A 106 -0.44 15.15 -21.28
CA GLU A 106 0.09 14.10 -22.15
C GLU A 106 -0.90 13.88 -23.30
N ASP A 107 -0.43 13.97 -24.54
CA ASP A 107 -1.24 13.84 -25.77
C ASP A 107 -2.51 14.75 -25.77
N GLY A 108 -2.37 15.99 -25.26
CA GLY A 108 -3.46 16.94 -25.17
C GLY A 108 -4.48 16.64 -24.08
N GLN A 109 -4.20 15.70 -23.19
CA GLN A 109 -5.05 15.32 -22.06
C GLN A 109 -4.42 15.68 -20.74
N LYS A 110 -5.23 16.15 -19.78
CA LYS A 110 -4.76 16.40 -18.42
C LYS A 110 -4.63 15.08 -17.65
N VAL A 111 -3.46 14.90 -17.04
CA VAL A 111 -3.10 13.71 -16.27
C VAL A 111 -2.82 14.10 -14.84
N LEU A 112 -3.59 13.53 -13.89
CA LEU A 112 -3.29 13.62 -12.46
C LEU A 112 -2.40 12.44 -12.06
N THR A 113 -1.23 12.74 -11.51
CA THR A 113 -0.35 11.75 -10.88
C THR A 113 -0.42 11.92 -9.37
N ILE A 114 -1.03 10.96 -8.69
CA ILE A 114 -1.13 10.91 -7.23
C ILE A 114 -0.01 10.01 -6.73
N HIS A 115 0.86 10.55 -5.88
CA HIS A 115 1.92 9.82 -5.19
C HIS A 115 1.70 9.94 -3.69
N ALA A 116 1.33 8.85 -3.03
CA ALA A 116 0.85 8.86 -1.66
C ALA A 116 1.69 7.95 -0.76
N HIS A 117 2.06 8.44 0.41
CA HIS A 117 2.67 7.63 1.47
C HIS A 117 1.62 6.70 2.08
N HIS A 118 1.94 5.42 2.30
CA HIS A 118 0.96 4.43 2.75
C HIS A 118 0.38 4.70 4.16
N LEU A 119 0.91 5.66 4.91
CA LEU A 119 0.28 6.14 6.16
C LEU A 119 -0.99 6.95 5.90
N VAL A 120 -1.22 7.50 4.71
CA VAL A 120 -2.49 8.20 4.42
C VAL A 120 -3.66 7.21 4.22
N GLY A 121 -3.34 5.96 3.92
CA GLY A 121 -4.31 4.90 3.68
C GLY A 121 -3.80 3.84 2.70
N ASP A 122 -4.68 2.94 2.32
CA ASP A 122 -4.45 1.89 1.33
C ASP A 122 -4.86 2.32 -0.09
N GLY A 123 -4.73 1.43 -1.07
CA GLY A 123 -5.11 1.73 -2.47
C GLY A 123 -6.58 2.16 -2.63
N LYS A 124 -7.50 1.62 -1.83
CA LYS A 124 -8.90 2.07 -1.83
C LYS A 124 -9.06 3.46 -1.24
N SER A 125 -8.22 3.85 -0.29
CA SER A 125 -8.20 5.22 0.25
C SER A 125 -7.83 6.24 -0.83
N ILE A 126 -6.91 5.90 -1.74
CA ILE A 126 -6.57 6.78 -2.86
C ILE A 126 -7.73 6.90 -3.85
N LEU A 127 -8.51 5.83 -4.05
CA LEU A 127 -9.75 5.91 -4.84
C LEU A 127 -10.80 6.81 -4.17
N VAL A 128 -10.91 6.81 -2.83
CA VAL A 128 -11.79 7.74 -2.10
C VAL A 128 -11.36 9.18 -2.34
N LEU A 129 -10.06 9.48 -2.25
CA LEU A 129 -9.52 10.82 -2.54
C LEU A 129 -9.82 11.24 -3.99
N LEU A 130 -9.59 10.35 -4.95
CA LEU A 130 -9.89 10.59 -6.36
C LEU A 130 -11.38 10.84 -6.60
N GLN A 131 -12.26 10.05 -5.97
CA GLN A 131 -13.70 10.24 -6.05
C GLN A 131 -14.13 11.61 -5.50
N ASP A 132 -13.53 12.05 -4.39
CA ASP A 132 -13.79 13.38 -3.83
C ASP A 132 -13.32 14.50 -4.78
N ILE A 133 -12.15 14.36 -5.41
CA ILE A 133 -11.67 15.32 -6.42
C ILE A 133 -12.66 15.43 -7.58
N VAL A 134 -13.10 14.28 -8.11
CA VAL A 134 -14.08 14.24 -9.23
C VAL A 134 -15.44 14.83 -8.81
N SER A 135 -15.90 14.52 -7.61
CA SER A 135 -17.15 15.06 -7.07
C SER A 135 -17.08 16.58 -6.89
N SER A 136 -15.94 17.09 -6.38
CA SER A 136 -15.73 18.56 -6.27
C SER A 136 -15.67 19.24 -7.64
N LEU A 137 -15.00 18.64 -8.64
CA LEU A 137 -15.02 19.12 -10.04
C LEU A 137 -16.44 19.14 -10.64
N ALA A 138 -17.34 18.32 -10.14
CA ALA A 138 -18.75 18.32 -10.49
C ALA A 138 -19.61 19.23 -9.59
N HIS A 139 -18.96 20.10 -8.77
CA HIS A 139 -19.59 21.02 -7.81
C HIS A 139 -20.48 20.32 -6.77
N GLN A 140 -20.18 19.05 -6.45
CA GLN A 140 -20.88 18.31 -5.41
C GLN A 140 -20.28 18.62 -4.04
N ARG A 141 -21.15 18.76 -3.03
CA ARG A 141 -20.71 18.96 -1.65
C ARG A 141 -20.06 17.70 -1.10
N LEU A 142 -18.82 17.81 -0.63
CA LEU A 142 -18.10 16.70 -0.03
C LEU A 142 -18.50 16.51 1.43
N ARG A 143 -18.56 15.23 1.86
CA ARG A 143 -18.77 14.87 3.25
C ARG A 143 -17.40 14.70 3.94
N TYR A 144 -17.27 15.24 5.15
CA TYR A 144 -16.08 15.00 5.97
C TYR A 144 -15.98 13.53 6.38
N LYS A 145 -14.79 12.95 6.21
CA LYS A 145 -14.47 11.56 6.52
C LYS A 145 -13.38 11.51 7.59
N PRO A 146 -13.69 10.96 8.79
CA PRO A 146 -12.69 10.82 9.84
C PRO A 146 -11.65 9.77 9.48
N LEU A 147 -10.41 9.96 9.95
CA LEU A 147 -9.39 8.92 9.93
C LEU A 147 -9.78 7.82 10.92
N LEU A 148 -9.84 6.58 10.48
CA LEU A 148 -10.07 5.41 11.31
C LEU A 148 -8.78 4.60 11.42
N SER A 149 -8.48 4.10 12.59
CA SER A 149 -7.33 3.21 12.83
C SER A 149 -7.79 1.80 13.16
N VAL A 150 -7.08 0.82 12.64
CA VAL A 150 -7.24 -0.58 13.05
C VAL A 150 -6.48 -0.76 14.36
N ASP A 151 -7.19 -0.56 15.46
CA ASP A 151 -6.64 -0.62 16.80
C ASP A 151 -6.76 -2.01 17.45
N ARG A 152 -6.31 -2.10 18.68
CA ARG A 152 -6.33 -3.32 19.49
C ARG A 152 -7.74 -3.83 19.73
N GLU A 153 -8.68 -2.94 20.03
CA GLU A 153 -10.07 -3.30 20.33
C GLU A 153 -10.76 -3.89 19.09
N PHE A 154 -10.57 -3.24 17.93
CA PHE A 154 -11.05 -3.75 16.65
C PHE A 154 -10.53 -5.17 16.37
N LEU A 155 -9.23 -5.41 16.60
CA LEU A 155 -8.60 -6.71 16.31
C LEU A 155 -9.01 -7.79 17.32
N GLN A 156 -9.11 -7.48 18.60
CA GLN A 156 -9.49 -8.44 19.65
C GLN A 156 -10.91 -8.99 19.47
N LYS A 157 -11.84 -8.16 18.97
CA LYS A 157 -13.22 -8.59 18.63
C LYS A 157 -13.26 -9.59 17.48
N ARG A 158 -12.24 -9.61 16.60
CA ARG A 158 -12.24 -10.39 15.36
C ARG A 158 -11.31 -11.61 15.38
N SER A 159 -10.19 -11.52 16.09
CA SER A 159 -9.20 -12.60 16.13
C SER A 159 -8.31 -12.50 17.35
N ARG A 160 -7.78 -13.66 17.78
CA ARG A 160 -6.77 -13.77 18.84
C ARG A 160 -5.53 -14.46 18.31
N LEU A 161 -4.35 -13.96 18.68
CA LEU A 161 -3.08 -14.65 18.41
C LEU A 161 -3.02 -15.99 19.18
N TYR A 162 -2.27 -16.92 18.64
CA TYR A 162 -1.90 -18.13 19.38
C TYR A 162 -1.14 -17.74 20.65
N PHE A 163 -1.35 -18.49 21.73
CA PHE A 163 -0.72 -18.23 23.03
C PHE A 163 0.82 -18.16 22.90
N GLY A 164 1.44 -19.12 22.22
CA GLY A 164 2.90 -19.14 22.01
C GLY A 164 3.40 -17.91 21.24
N THR A 165 2.65 -17.46 20.23
CA THR A 165 2.99 -16.22 19.50
C THR A 165 2.90 -15.00 20.39
N ALA A 166 1.86 -14.91 21.21
CA ALA A 166 1.68 -13.78 22.13
C ALA A 166 2.79 -13.75 23.21
N ALA A 167 3.16 -14.91 23.78
CA ALA A 167 4.25 -15.05 24.73
C ALA A 167 5.61 -14.68 24.11
N TYR A 168 5.87 -15.14 22.88
CA TYR A 168 7.07 -14.78 22.11
C TYR A 168 7.18 -13.26 21.93
N ILE A 169 6.11 -12.60 21.44
CA ILE A 169 6.08 -11.14 21.28
C ILE A 169 6.35 -10.42 22.61
N GLN A 170 5.74 -10.88 23.69
CA GLN A 170 5.95 -10.28 25.01
C GLN A 170 7.42 -10.38 25.46
N GLY A 171 8.06 -11.53 25.23
CA GLY A 171 9.47 -11.76 25.53
C GLY A 171 10.38 -10.85 24.72
N VAL A 172 10.14 -10.75 23.41
CA VAL A 172 10.87 -9.86 22.50
C VAL A 172 10.71 -8.41 22.88
N ASN A 173 9.47 -7.94 23.13
CA ASN A 173 9.19 -6.57 23.55
C ASN A 173 9.91 -6.20 24.86
N ARG A 174 9.94 -7.11 25.85
CA ARG A 174 10.65 -6.90 27.12
C ARG A 174 12.14 -6.66 26.91
N LYS A 175 12.77 -7.49 26.07
CA LYS A 175 14.21 -7.34 25.71
C LYS A 175 14.47 -6.02 25.01
N TRP A 176 13.61 -5.64 24.03
CA TRP A 176 13.77 -4.40 23.28
C TRP A 176 13.60 -3.16 24.16
N LYS A 177 12.57 -3.13 24.97
CA LYS A 177 12.32 -2.00 25.90
C LYS A 177 13.45 -1.82 26.90
N LYS A 178 14.10 -2.91 27.36
CA LYS A 178 15.26 -2.83 28.25
C LYS A 178 16.46 -2.16 27.59
N ALA A 179 16.59 -2.27 26.26
CA ALA A 179 17.66 -1.62 25.49
C ALA A 179 17.39 -0.12 25.25
N GLY A 180 16.15 0.37 25.44
CA GLY A 180 15.79 1.78 25.34
C GLY A 180 15.95 2.39 23.95
N THR A 181 15.93 1.56 22.88
CA THR A 181 16.20 2.00 21.52
C THR A 181 14.96 2.63 20.89
N ALA A 182 15.11 3.85 20.38
CA ALA A 182 14.12 4.57 19.57
C ALA A 182 14.84 5.28 18.41
N PHE A 183 14.06 5.68 17.40
CA PHE A 183 14.59 6.29 16.17
C PHE A 183 13.92 7.63 15.91
N THR A 184 14.57 8.47 15.11
CA THR A 184 14.22 9.87 14.87
C THR A 184 13.87 10.12 13.40
N TRP A 185 13.47 11.35 13.08
CA TRP A 185 13.27 11.79 11.71
C TRP A 185 14.56 11.77 10.87
N GLU A 186 15.72 11.91 11.50
CA GLU A 186 17.02 11.77 10.83
C GLU A 186 17.24 10.32 10.36
N ASN A 187 16.85 9.34 11.18
CA ASN A 187 16.88 7.93 10.77
C ASN A 187 15.91 7.65 9.62
N TYR A 188 14.71 8.27 9.62
CA TYR A 188 13.76 8.19 8.51
C TYR A 188 14.37 8.74 7.21
N ALA A 189 14.97 9.94 7.25
CA ALA A 189 15.62 10.51 6.08
C ALA A 189 16.81 9.68 5.61
N SER A 190 17.62 9.16 6.53
CA SER A 190 18.80 8.33 6.25
C SER A 190 18.43 7.01 5.56
N VAL A 191 17.41 6.28 6.05
CA VAL A 191 16.98 5.02 5.42
C VAL A 191 16.44 5.26 4.03
N HIS A 192 15.67 6.33 3.84
CA HIS A 192 15.15 6.72 2.54
C HIS A 192 16.28 7.03 1.54
N GLN A 193 17.22 7.91 1.92
CA GLN A 193 18.36 8.28 1.10
C GLN A 193 19.21 7.06 0.74
N ARG A 194 19.54 6.21 1.73
CA ARG A 194 20.32 4.99 1.51
C ARG A 194 19.63 4.03 0.55
N TYR A 195 18.32 3.85 0.67
CA TYR A 195 17.56 3.00 -0.23
C TYR A 195 17.59 3.51 -1.66
N TRP A 196 17.20 4.77 -1.88
CA TRP A 196 17.06 5.33 -3.22
C TRP A 196 18.38 5.67 -3.89
N SER A 197 19.48 5.81 -3.14
CA SER A 197 20.83 5.91 -3.73
C SER A 197 21.26 4.61 -4.41
N ARG A 198 20.69 3.47 -4.04
CA ARG A 198 21.07 2.13 -4.52
C ARG A 198 20.05 1.48 -5.44
N ASN A 199 18.85 2.00 -5.49
CA ASN A 199 17.73 1.37 -6.19
C ASN A 199 17.08 2.33 -7.18
N VAL A 200 16.56 1.74 -8.26
CA VAL A 200 15.72 2.41 -9.27
C VAL A 200 14.43 1.61 -9.41
N SER A 201 13.29 2.31 -9.39
CA SER A 201 12.01 1.68 -9.74
C SER A 201 11.80 1.68 -11.25
N ASP A 202 11.21 0.59 -11.73
CA ASP A 202 10.71 0.44 -13.09
C ASP A 202 9.25 0.01 -13.02
N ILE A 203 8.40 0.76 -13.71
CA ILE A 203 6.96 0.56 -13.68
C ILE A 203 6.51 0.30 -15.10
N THR A 204 6.07 -0.94 -15.35
CA THR A 204 5.49 -1.36 -16.62
C THR A 204 4.06 -1.81 -16.43
N TYR A 205 3.22 -1.69 -17.45
CA TYR A 205 1.85 -2.14 -17.37
C TYR A 205 1.32 -2.63 -18.70
N GLU A 206 0.35 -3.50 -18.63
CA GLU A 206 -0.40 -4.04 -19.76
C GLU A 206 -1.90 -3.86 -19.51
N THR A 207 -2.64 -3.62 -20.58
CA THR A 207 -4.10 -3.44 -20.53
C THR A 207 -4.78 -4.46 -21.42
N PHE A 208 -5.83 -5.07 -20.89
CA PHE A 208 -6.61 -6.12 -21.55
C PHE A 208 -8.09 -5.74 -21.55
N ASP A 209 -8.83 -6.26 -22.51
CA ASP A 209 -10.29 -6.23 -22.45
C ASP A 209 -10.78 -7.13 -21.30
N LEU A 210 -11.56 -6.56 -20.39
CA LEU A 210 -11.97 -7.24 -19.14
C LEU A 210 -12.88 -8.45 -19.43
N ASP A 211 -13.79 -8.35 -20.40
CA ASP A 211 -14.75 -9.41 -20.67
C ASP A 211 -14.06 -10.58 -21.39
N THR A 212 -13.11 -10.29 -22.28
CA THR A 212 -12.23 -11.31 -22.87
C THR A 212 -11.45 -12.07 -21.80
N VAL A 213 -10.91 -11.38 -20.80
CA VAL A 213 -10.18 -12.02 -19.69
C VAL A 213 -11.13 -12.84 -18.80
N LYS A 214 -12.32 -12.32 -18.49
CA LYS A 214 -13.34 -13.07 -17.73
C LYS A 214 -13.79 -14.34 -18.43
N ALA A 215 -13.95 -14.30 -19.75
CA ALA A 215 -14.36 -15.47 -20.57
C ALA A 215 -13.33 -16.61 -20.49
N GLN A 216 -12.05 -16.32 -20.24
CA GLN A 216 -11.00 -17.31 -20.06
C GLN A 216 -10.96 -17.91 -18.64
N CYS A 217 -11.69 -17.30 -17.69
CA CYS A 217 -11.66 -17.74 -16.29
C CYS A 217 -12.46 -19.04 -16.12
N PRO A 218 -11.84 -20.12 -15.59
CA PRO A 218 -12.56 -21.38 -15.39
C PRO A 218 -13.74 -21.22 -14.42
N GLN A 219 -14.84 -21.90 -14.72
CA GLN A 219 -16.03 -21.87 -13.88
C GLN A 219 -15.68 -22.25 -12.41
N GLY A 220 -16.19 -21.47 -11.45
CA GLY A 220 -15.95 -21.68 -10.01
C GLY A 220 -14.57 -21.21 -9.52
N VAL A 221 -13.77 -20.54 -10.36
CA VAL A 221 -12.53 -19.85 -9.99
C VAL A 221 -12.79 -18.35 -10.00
N THR A 222 -12.35 -17.61 -8.99
CA THR A 222 -12.45 -16.13 -9.02
C THR A 222 -11.45 -15.54 -9.99
N LEU A 223 -11.80 -14.41 -10.62
CA LEU A 223 -10.90 -13.68 -11.52
C LEU A 223 -9.54 -13.39 -10.85
N ASN A 224 -9.54 -13.02 -9.57
CA ASN A 224 -8.29 -12.80 -8.83
C ASN A 224 -7.41 -14.05 -8.76
N SER A 225 -7.98 -15.22 -8.45
CA SER A 225 -7.23 -16.49 -8.40
C SER A 225 -6.73 -16.90 -9.78
N PHE A 226 -7.52 -16.66 -10.83
CA PHE A 226 -7.15 -16.91 -12.21
C PHE A 226 -5.95 -16.03 -12.64
N LEU A 227 -5.99 -14.74 -12.35
CA LEU A 227 -4.90 -13.81 -12.68
C LEU A 227 -3.61 -14.14 -11.91
N ILE A 228 -3.72 -14.52 -10.63
CA ILE A 228 -2.56 -14.97 -9.84
C ILE A 228 -1.98 -16.27 -10.44
N ALA A 229 -2.83 -17.20 -10.90
CA ALA A 229 -2.35 -18.43 -11.55
C ALA A 229 -1.61 -18.13 -12.87
N LYS A 230 -2.07 -17.14 -13.67
CA LYS A 230 -1.34 -16.67 -14.86
C LYS A 230 0.04 -16.12 -14.48
N LEU A 231 0.09 -15.23 -13.48
CA LEU A 231 1.36 -14.67 -13.00
C LEU A 231 2.33 -15.75 -12.49
N LEU A 232 1.83 -16.77 -11.78
CA LEU A 232 2.66 -17.88 -11.30
C LEU A 232 3.13 -18.80 -12.43
N ARG A 233 2.33 -18.97 -13.50
CA ARG A 233 2.79 -19.68 -14.70
C ARG A 233 3.95 -18.96 -15.38
N ASP A 234 3.83 -17.63 -15.46
CA ASP A 234 4.83 -16.79 -16.12
C ASP A 234 6.08 -16.56 -15.21
N HIS A 235 5.94 -16.86 -13.89
CA HIS A 235 7.01 -16.81 -12.88
C HIS A 235 7.08 -18.08 -12.04
N PRO A 236 7.54 -19.22 -12.61
CA PRO A 236 7.52 -20.53 -11.95
C PRO A 236 8.50 -20.65 -10.76
N ASP A 237 9.41 -19.69 -10.62
CA ASP A 237 10.29 -19.50 -9.47
C ASP A 237 9.54 -19.05 -8.20
N CYS A 238 8.37 -18.42 -8.35
CA CYS A 238 7.56 -17.92 -7.23
C CYS A 238 6.82 -19.09 -6.53
N LYS A 239 7.03 -19.22 -5.22
CA LYS A 239 6.41 -20.26 -4.37
C LYS A 239 5.56 -19.68 -3.25
N VAL A 240 5.71 -18.40 -2.91
CA VAL A 240 4.98 -17.71 -1.84
C VAL A 240 4.34 -16.45 -2.38
N VAL A 241 3.01 -16.45 -2.41
CA VAL A 241 2.21 -15.29 -2.87
C VAL A 241 1.63 -14.53 -1.69
N GLY A 242 1.93 -13.24 -1.58
CA GLY A 242 1.32 -12.29 -0.66
C GLY A 242 0.09 -11.64 -1.30
N ILE A 243 -1.04 -11.70 -0.62
CA ILE A 243 -2.30 -11.13 -1.11
C ILE A 243 -2.86 -10.19 -0.03
N PRO A 244 -2.91 -8.88 -0.27
CA PRO A 244 -3.64 -7.95 0.57
C PRO A 244 -5.14 -8.28 0.58
N VAL A 245 -5.75 -8.15 1.75
CA VAL A 245 -7.17 -8.48 1.97
C VAL A 245 -7.84 -7.29 2.61
N SER A 246 -8.82 -6.70 1.94
CA SER A 246 -9.60 -5.61 2.51
C SER A 246 -10.39 -6.10 3.72
N ILE A 247 -10.29 -5.33 4.79
CA ILE A 247 -11.10 -5.48 6.02
C ILE A 247 -11.93 -4.23 6.28
N ARG A 248 -12.11 -3.41 5.25
CA ARG A 248 -12.77 -2.11 5.27
C ARG A 248 -14.25 -2.25 5.64
N GLU A 249 -14.68 -1.40 6.56
CA GLU A 249 -16.06 -1.31 7.06
C GLU A 249 -16.66 0.09 6.84
N ASP A 250 -15.88 1.02 6.27
CA ASP A 250 -16.28 2.41 6.03
C ASP A 250 -15.76 2.93 4.68
N ASP A 251 -16.13 4.15 4.34
CA ASP A 251 -15.77 4.86 3.12
C ASP A 251 -14.69 5.95 3.33
N GLY A 252 -14.05 5.98 4.50
CA GLY A 252 -12.99 6.94 4.81
C GLY A 252 -11.62 6.54 4.27
N MET A 253 -10.66 7.45 4.34
CA MET A 253 -9.26 7.16 4.05
C MET A 253 -8.57 6.59 5.29
N SER A 254 -8.11 5.35 5.22
CA SER A 254 -7.38 4.69 6.30
C SER A 254 -6.79 3.36 5.83
N ASN A 255 -5.79 2.83 6.55
CA ASN A 255 -5.25 1.51 6.28
C ASN A 255 -6.16 0.42 6.85
N GLN A 256 -7.10 -0.06 6.03
CA GLN A 256 -7.99 -1.16 6.37
C GLN A 256 -7.72 -2.38 5.51
N VAL A 257 -6.46 -2.77 5.49
CA VAL A 257 -5.95 -3.93 4.74
C VAL A 257 -5.19 -4.85 5.68
N SER A 258 -5.55 -6.13 5.65
CA SER A 258 -4.74 -7.20 6.19
C SER A 258 -4.01 -7.92 5.05
N GLY A 259 -3.33 -9.02 5.33
CA GLY A 259 -2.64 -9.80 4.31
C GLY A 259 -2.65 -11.28 4.63
N ILE A 260 -2.72 -12.10 3.59
CA ILE A 260 -2.47 -13.53 3.68
C ILE A 260 -1.25 -13.90 2.84
N ALA A 261 -0.52 -14.92 3.25
CA ALA A 261 0.52 -15.55 2.45
C ALA A 261 0.08 -16.98 2.08
N VAL A 262 0.11 -17.26 0.79
CA VAL A 262 -0.27 -18.56 0.22
C VAL A 262 0.99 -19.21 -0.34
N LYS A 263 1.35 -20.39 0.19
CA LYS A 263 2.41 -21.22 -0.39
C LYS A 263 1.79 -22.02 -1.53
N TYR A 264 2.20 -21.73 -2.74
CA TYR A 264 1.75 -22.40 -3.96
C TYR A 264 2.78 -22.18 -5.08
N GLY A 265 3.33 -23.25 -5.61
CA GLY A 265 4.14 -23.25 -6.84
C GLY A 265 3.30 -23.72 -8.01
N TYR A 266 3.46 -23.10 -9.17
CA TYR A 266 2.83 -23.58 -10.40
C TYR A 266 3.40 -24.95 -10.77
N ASP A 267 2.52 -25.93 -11.04
CA ASP A 267 2.91 -27.29 -11.46
C ASP A 267 2.74 -27.41 -12.98
N SER A 268 3.85 -27.48 -13.69
CA SER A 268 3.87 -27.62 -15.14
C SER A 268 3.35 -28.97 -15.65
N ASN A 269 3.25 -29.99 -14.78
CA ASN A 269 2.69 -31.30 -15.12
C ASN A 269 1.14 -31.29 -15.08
N CYS A 270 0.54 -30.25 -14.50
CA CYS A 270 -0.90 -30.08 -14.43
C CYS A 270 -1.40 -29.07 -15.48
N SER A 271 -2.66 -29.22 -15.92
CA SER A 271 -3.28 -28.20 -16.76
C SER A 271 -3.35 -26.84 -16.03
N PHE A 272 -3.42 -25.75 -16.80
CA PHE A 272 -3.61 -24.42 -16.24
C PHE A 272 -4.86 -24.34 -15.37
N GLU A 273 -5.96 -24.95 -15.82
CA GLU A 273 -7.22 -24.97 -15.07
C GLU A 273 -7.07 -25.70 -13.72
N ALA A 274 -6.37 -26.83 -13.69
CA ALA A 274 -6.09 -27.56 -12.44
C ALA A 274 -5.28 -26.68 -11.46
N ASN A 275 -4.23 -26.00 -11.93
CA ASN A 275 -3.46 -25.05 -11.14
C ASN A 275 -4.35 -23.91 -10.59
N ALA A 276 -5.16 -23.28 -11.43
CA ALA A 276 -6.06 -22.20 -11.04
C ALA A 276 -7.06 -22.63 -9.97
N ARG A 277 -7.66 -23.84 -10.10
CA ARG A 277 -8.60 -24.40 -9.12
C ARG A 277 -7.91 -24.76 -7.79
N GLN A 278 -6.69 -25.31 -7.82
CA GLN A 278 -5.92 -25.63 -6.61
C GLN A 278 -5.53 -24.36 -5.86
N LEU A 279 -5.03 -23.35 -6.58
CA LEU A 279 -4.68 -22.05 -6.02
C LEU A 279 -5.92 -21.36 -5.41
N HIS A 280 -7.06 -21.37 -6.14
CA HIS A 280 -8.32 -20.82 -5.63
C HIS A 280 -8.74 -21.46 -4.30
N LYS A 281 -8.66 -22.79 -4.19
CA LYS A 281 -8.93 -23.54 -2.93
C LYS A 281 -7.93 -23.14 -1.83
N ALA A 282 -6.65 -22.95 -2.15
CA ALA A 282 -5.63 -22.57 -1.17
C ALA A 282 -5.89 -21.15 -0.63
N ILE A 283 -6.23 -20.20 -1.50
CA ILE A 283 -6.63 -18.83 -1.13
C ILE A 283 -7.90 -18.88 -0.27
N GLY A 284 -8.93 -19.58 -0.71
CA GLY A 284 -10.21 -19.70 0.01
C GLY A 284 -10.05 -20.23 1.44
N ARG A 285 -9.21 -21.27 1.64
CA ARG A 285 -8.88 -21.79 2.99
C ARG A 285 -8.27 -20.72 3.91
N LYS A 286 -7.39 -19.87 3.38
CA LYS A 286 -6.78 -18.78 4.16
C LYS A 286 -7.79 -17.69 4.49
N LEU A 287 -8.62 -17.28 3.52
CA LEU A 287 -9.64 -16.24 3.70
C LEU A 287 -10.77 -16.68 4.64
N GLY A 288 -11.15 -17.96 4.61
CA GLY A 288 -12.18 -18.53 5.49
C GLY A 288 -11.77 -18.57 6.98
N SER A 289 -10.48 -18.49 7.27
CA SER A 289 -9.98 -18.45 8.65
C SER A 289 -9.84 -17.01 9.14
N LYS A 290 -10.73 -16.56 10.04
CA LYS A 290 -10.62 -15.23 10.68
C LYS A 290 -9.24 -15.02 11.30
N ARG A 291 -8.67 -16.06 11.95
CA ARG A 291 -7.35 -16.00 12.57
C ARG A 291 -6.24 -15.71 11.54
N MET A 292 -6.25 -16.40 10.40
CA MET A 292 -5.26 -16.19 9.35
C MET A 292 -5.44 -14.83 8.68
N LYS A 293 -6.68 -14.42 8.45
CA LYS A 293 -7.02 -13.13 7.86
C LYS A 293 -6.48 -11.94 8.66
N TYR A 294 -6.56 -11.99 9.99
CA TYR A 294 -6.15 -10.89 10.88
C TYR A 294 -4.79 -11.10 11.55
N PHE A 295 -4.08 -12.20 11.24
CA PHE A 295 -2.85 -12.57 11.92
C PHE A 295 -1.79 -11.47 11.88
N ILE A 296 -1.49 -10.96 10.67
CA ILE A 296 -0.42 -9.97 10.50
C ILE A 296 -0.70 -8.67 11.26
N LEU A 297 -1.93 -8.17 11.19
CA LEU A 297 -2.31 -6.96 11.92
C LEU A 297 -2.24 -7.14 13.42
N SER A 298 -2.74 -8.30 13.93
CA SER A 298 -2.69 -8.64 15.36
C SER A 298 -1.26 -8.83 15.86
N PHE A 299 -0.36 -9.33 15.00
CA PHE A 299 1.06 -9.47 15.28
C PHE A 299 1.74 -8.09 15.37
N MET A 300 1.53 -7.25 14.35
CA MET A 300 2.11 -5.90 14.26
C MET A 300 1.63 -4.99 15.38
N GLU A 301 0.33 -5.01 15.70
CA GLU A 301 -0.25 -4.20 16.78
C GLU A 301 0.39 -4.48 18.15
N ARG A 302 0.81 -5.72 18.39
CA ARG A 302 1.40 -6.13 19.66
C ARG A 302 2.90 -5.94 19.77
N LEU A 303 3.60 -5.84 18.65
CA LEU A 303 5.03 -5.53 18.68
C LEU A 303 5.29 -4.12 19.20
N CYS A 304 6.44 -3.95 19.85
CA CYS A 304 6.92 -2.63 20.22
C CYS A 304 7.14 -1.81 18.93
N PRO A 305 6.54 -0.61 18.80
CA PRO A 305 6.65 0.16 17.55
C PRO A 305 8.09 0.46 17.14
N SER A 306 8.93 0.89 18.08
CA SER A 306 10.34 1.16 17.80
C SER A 306 11.15 -0.10 17.43
N LEU A 307 10.68 -1.31 17.78
CA LEU A 307 11.29 -2.55 17.28
C LEU A 307 10.96 -2.77 15.79
N ILE A 308 9.74 -2.42 15.37
CA ILE A 308 9.36 -2.48 13.94
C ILE A 308 10.24 -1.52 13.13
N ASP A 309 10.46 -0.31 13.65
CA ASP A 309 11.38 0.66 13.03
C ASP A 309 12.80 0.08 12.95
N GLY A 310 13.28 -0.51 14.03
CA GLY A 310 14.59 -1.18 14.07
C GLY A 310 14.72 -2.30 13.06
N VAL A 311 13.66 -3.08 12.82
CA VAL A 311 13.61 -4.13 11.78
C VAL A 311 13.84 -3.51 10.40
N LEU A 312 13.17 -2.42 10.07
CA LEU A 312 13.29 -1.75 8.76
C LEU A 312 14.68 -1.11 8.59
N LEU A 313 15.16 -0.41 9.60
CA LEU A 313 16.51 0.19 9.58
C LEU A 313 17.60 -0.89 9.46
N GLN A 314 17.47 -2.04 10.16
CA GLN A 314 18.36 -3.19 10.03
C GLN A 314 18.31 -3.78 8.62
N THR A 315 17.12 -3.93 8.04
CA THR A 315 16.94 -4.46 6.68
C THR A 315 17.69 -3.65 5.64
N HIS A 316 17.74 -2.31 5.83
CA HIS A 316 18.45 -1.42 4.92
C HIS A 316 19.88 -1.06 5.36
N GLY A 317 20.40 -1.71 6.41
CA GLY A 317 21.75 -1.49 6.92
C GLY A 317 21.96 -0.11 7.55
N CYS A 318 20.90 0.49 8.08
CA CYS A 318 20.94 1.77 8.80
C CYS A 318 21.01 1.61 10.32
N CYS A 319 20.91 0.38 10.82
CA CYS A 319 21.18 0.05 12.22
C CYS A 319 21.77 -1.37 12.32
N HIS A 320 22.46 -1.63 13.43
CA HIS A 320 23.01 -2.95 13.73
C HIS A 320 22.55 -3.39 15.12
N ASN A 321 21.51 -4.22 15.14
CA ASN A 321 20.95 -4.74 16.39
C ASN A 321 20.53 -6.22 16.21
N PRO A 322 21.12 -7.16 16.98
CA PRO A 322 20.85 -8.60 16.81
C PRO A 322 19.39 -8.99 17.00
N LEU A 323 18.64 -8.26 17.85
CA LEU A 323 17.22 -8.53 18.06
C LEU A 323 16.39 -8.04 16.88
N ALA A 324 16.70 -6.87 16.33
CA ALA A 324 16.07 -6.33 15.12
C ALA A 324 16.35 -7.23 13.91
N GLU A 325 17.59 -7.72 13.76
CA GLU A 325 17.97 -8.66 12.71
C GLU A 325 17.19 -9.97 12.79
N LYS A 326 17.14 -10.59 13.98
CA LYS A 326 16.33 -11.77 14.18
C LYS A 326 14.85 -11.56 13.87
N MET A 327 14.31 -10.41 14.26
CA MET A 327 12.92 -10.08 13.94
C MET A 327 12.72 -9.80 12.45
N ALA A 328 13.69 -9.19 11.77
CA ALA A 328 13.65 -9.01 10.32
C ALA A 328 13.57 -10.36 9.58
N GLN A 329 14.31 -11.37 10.03
CA GLN A 329 14.22 -12.75 9.51
C GLN A 329 12.82 -13.36 9.77
N VAL A 330 12.30 -13.25 11.01
CA VAL A 330 10.96 -13.77 11.39
C VAL A 330 9.85 -13.11 10.57
N MET A 331 9.98 -11.83 10.27
CA MET A 331 9.00 -11.05 9.52
C MET A 331 9.18 -11.16 7.99
N GLY A 332 10.24 -11.80 7.51
CA GLY A 332 10.52 -12.03 6.11
C GLY A 332 11.14 -10.84 5.38
N TYR A 333 11.73 -9.89 6.11
CA TYR A 333 12.50 -8.79 5.54
C TYR A 333 13.94 -9.20 5.18
N LEU A 334 14.49 -10.17 5.90
CA LEU A 334 15.81 -10.74 5.65
C LEU A 334 15.71 -12.27 5.47
N GLY A 335 16.63 -12.85 4.69
CA GLY A 335 16.66 -14.27 4.38
C GLY A 335 15.52 -14.71 3.45
N ASP A 336 15.18 -16.00 3.48
CA ASP A 336 14.21 -16.64 2.57
C ASP A 336 12.74 -16.54 3.06
N GLY A 337 12.49 -15.83 4.13
CA GLY A 337 11.15 -15.71 4.73
C GLY A 337 10.17 -14.76 4.00
N GLY A 338 10.65 -14.04 2.99
CA GLY A 338 9.88 -13.07 2.22
C GLY A 338 8.81 -13.67 1.32
N ARG A 339 8.13 -12.80 0.57
CA ARG A 339 7.18 -13.22 -0.47
C ARG A 339 7.86 -13.10 -1.83
N ASP A 340 7.67 -14.13 -2.66
CA ASP A 340 8.22 -14.10 -4.01
C ASP A 340 7.39 -13.17 -4.91
N LEU A 341 6.06 -13.18 -4.72
CA LEU A 341 5.11 -12.39 -5.48
C LEU A 341 4.09 -11.73 -4.55
N GLY A 342 3.92 -10.42 -4.64
CA GLY A 342 2.82 -9.67 -4.03
C GLY A 342 1.81 -9.27 -5.09
N VAL A 343 0.54 -9.60 -4.90
CA VAL A 343 -0.51 -9.23 -5.85
C VAL A 343 -1.57 -8.40 -5.15
N THR A 344 -1.60 -7.11 -5.45
CA THR A 344 -2.61 -6.16 -4.94
C THR A 344 -3.67 -5.94 -6.01
N ASN A 345 -4.91 -6.34 -5.73
CA ASN A 345 -6.02 -6.17 -6.66
C ASN A 345 -7.07 -5.21 -6.05
N LEU A 346 -7.26 -4.05 -6.68
CA LEU A 346 -8.28 -3.08 -6.29
C LEU A 346 -9.69 -3.51 -6.74
N GLY A 347 -9.78 -4.46 -7.66
CA GLY A 347 -11.02 -4.89 -8.28
C GLY A 347 -11.52 -3.91 -9.33
N GLN A 348 -12.82 -3.94 -9.57
CA GLN A 348 -13.47 -2.98 -10.43
C GLN A 348 -13.56 -1.64 -9.74
N ILE A 349 -13.06 -0.60 -10.43
CA ILE A 349 -13.15 0.78 -9.98
C ILE A 349 -14.41 1.37 -10.62
N ASP A 350 -15.26 1.93 -9.77
CA ASP A 350 -16.46 2.64 -10.18
C ASP A 350 -16.41 4.07 -9.60
N ILE A 351 -16.17 5.05 -10.49
CA ILE A 351 -16.18 6.47 -10.15
C ILE A 351 -17.18 7.15 -11.08
N PRO A 352 -18.36 7.53 -10.56
CA PRO A 352 -19.40 8.13 -11.39
C PRO A 352 -19.01 9.52 -11.89
N GLY A 353 -19.68 9.98 -12.96
CA GLY A 353 -19.57 11.36 -13.44
C GLY A 353 -18.80 11.55 -14.76
N GLY A 354 -18.26 10.48 -15.37
CA GLY A 354 -17.67 10.53 -16.72
C GLY A 354 -16.43 11.44 -16.88
N ARG A 355 -15.87 11.90 -15.76
CA ARG A 355 -14.72 12.82 -15.74
C ARG A 355 -13.36 12.13 -15.82
N ILE A 356 -13.36 10.82 -15.84
CA ILE A 356 -12.15 10.00 -15.92
C ILE A 356 -12.22 9.14 -17.16
N GLN A 357 -11.15 9.16 -17.94
CA GLN A 357 -10.98 8.34 -19.13
C GLN A 357 -10.24 7.02 -18.80
N ASP A 358 -9.18 7.11 -17.99
CA ASP A 358 -8.34 5.96 -17.66
C ASP A 358 -7.71 6.09 -16.27
N ILE A 359 -7.43 4.94 -15.62
CA ILE A 359 -6.78 4.85 -14.31
C ILE A 359 -5.71 3.76 -14.35
N LEU A 360 -4.48 4.13 -13.97
CA LEU A 360 -3.40 3.19 -13.69
C LEU A 360 -3.11 3.17 -12.20
N PHE A 361 -3.25 2.01 -11.58
CA PHE A 361 -2.88 1.78 -10.17
C PHE A 361 -1.47 1.21 -10.07
N ILE A 362 -0.59 1.87 -9.32
CA ILE A 362 0.79 1.46 -9.07
C ILE A 362 0.89 1.02 -7.60
N PRO A 363 1.11 -0.29 -7.34
CA PRO A 363 1.15 -0.83 -5.98
C PRO A 363 2.45 -0.45 -5.25
N PRO A 364 2.44 -0.38 -3.91
CA PRO A 364 3.65 -0.16 -3.12
C PRO A 364 4.58 -1.37 -3.23
N LYS A 365 5.88 -1.12 -3.45
CA LYS A 365 6.92 -2.15 -3.51
C LYS A 365 7.64 -2.26 -2.16
N VAL A 366 7.04 -3.03 -1.26
CA VAL A 366 7.59 -3.25 0.09
C VAL A 366 8.78 -4.21 0.10
N SER A 367 9.71 -4.01 1.04
CA SER A 367 11.02 -4.68 1.06
C SER A 367 10.96 -6.20 1.26
N TYR A 368 9.90 -6.73 1.89
CA TYR A 368 9.72 -8.17 2.10
C TYR A 368 9.11 -8.91 0.90
N THR A 369 8.96 -8.27 -0.26
CA THR A 369 8.36 -8.87 -1.47
C THR A 369 9.28 -8.68 -2.66
N LYS A 370 9.62 -9.77 -3.38
CA LYS A 370 10.56 -9.75 -4.50
C LYS A 370 9.94 -9.09 -5.76
N LYS A 371 8.74 -9.52 -6.16
CA LYS A 371 7.99 -8.99 -7.30
C LYS A 371 6.64 -8.47 -6.82
N VAL A 372 6.18 -7.33 -7.33
CA VAL A 372 4.88 -6.76 -6.95
C VAL A 372 4.08 -6.43 -8.20
N VAL A 373 2.80 -6.84 -8.18
CA VAL A 373 1.85 -6.62 -9.26
C VAL A 373 0.59 -5.96 -8.71
N GLY A 374 0.20 -4.85 -9.33
CA GLY A 374 -1.06 -4.16 -9.12
C GLY A 374 -2.08 -4.55 -10.18
N ILE A 375 -3.30 -4.82 -9.78
CA ILE A 375 -4.39 -5.14 -10.70
C ILE A 375 -5.56 -4.20 -10.41
N SER A 376 -6.15 -3.66 -11.46
CA SER A 376 -7.38 -2.87 -11.38
C SER A 376 -8.19 -3.02 -12.66
N SER A 377 -9.47 -2.79 -12.61
CA SER A 377 -10.29 -2.67 -13.82
C SER A 377 -11.12 -1.39 -13.78
N PHE A 378 -11.19 -0.71 -14.92
CA PHE A 378 -11.93 0.53 -15.10
C PHE A 378 -12.45 0.62 -16.55
N ASN A 379 -13.69 1.05 -16.76
CA ASN A 379 -14.31 1.23 -18.09
C ASN A 379 -14.10 0.02 -19.03
N GLY A 380 -14.32 -1.20 -18.54
CA GLY A 380 -14.17 -2.42 -19.35
C GLY A 380 -12.74 -2.87 -19.61
N LYS A 381 -11.74 -2.13 -19.12
CA LYS A 381 -10.32 -2.48 -19.23
C LYS A 381 -9.82 -3.10 -17.94
N LEU A 382 -9.00 -4.15 -18.05
CA LEU A 382 -8.21 -4.72 -16.97
C LEU A 382 -6.77 -4.28 -17.13
N THR A 383 -6.20 -3.62 -16.12
CA THR A 383 -4.81 -3.18 -16.12
C THR A 383 -4.01 -4.02 -15.12
N VAL A 384 -2.86 -4.53 -15.57
CA VAL A 384 -1.87 -5.26 -14.77
C VAL A 384 -0.60 -4.44 -14.76
N CYS A 385 -0.20 -3.95 -13.59
CA CYS A 385 0.96 -3.08 -13.40
C CYS A 385 2.05 -3.83 -12.63
N HIS A 386 3.25 -3.91 -13.18
CA HIS A 386 4.44 -4.47 -12.55
C HIS A 386 5.29 -3.35 -11.97
N HIS A 387 5.53 -3.39 -10.67
CA HIS A 387 6.43 -2.45 -10.00
C HIS A 387 7.71 -3.20 -9.60
N ASN A 388 8.73 -3.04 -10.43
CA ASN A 388 10.02 -3.68 -10.27
C ASN A 388 11.04 -2.75 -9.60
N MET A 389 12.04 -3.33 -8.95
CA MET A 389 13.17 -2.61 -8.38
C MET A 389 14.45 -3.23 -8.88
N PHE A 390 15.37 -2.40 -9.34
CA PHE A 390 16.71 -2.78 -9.77
C PHE A 390 17.76 -2.08 -8.91
N GLN A 391 18.87 -2.74 -8.67
CA GLN A 391 20.05 -2.11 -8.06
C GLN A 391 20.74 -1.27 -9.13
N LYS A 392 21.22 -0.08 -8.71
CA LYS A 392 22.04 0.82 -9.52
C LYS A 392 23.43 0.23 -9.69
#